data_b2091c8fb50efdc896574f5960973ca0
#
_entry.id   b2091c8fb50efdc896574f5960973ca0
#
_cell.length_a   1.000
_cell.length_b   1.000
_cell.length_c   1.000
_cell.angle_alpha   90.00
_cell.angle_beta   90.00
_cell.angle_gamma   90.00
#
_symmetry.space_group_name_H-M   'P 1'
#
loop_
_entity.id
_entity.type
_entity.pdbx_description
1 polymer ?
#
loop_
_entity_poly.entity_id
_entity_poly.type
_entity_poly.pdbx_seq_one_letter_code
_entity_poly.pdbx_strand_id
1 'polypeptide(L)'
;MFRYAILASLITGCAVASSAQTMPPWSKGANDPAAQTGYTFHVADVDNIPDLHGNPADAQLVLFIGGNQFFVLPQLIAAFEQENPALKGHIFYETLPPGILRKQIAAGDTLTLGNFTLQIQPDVYEAGARVLQQMEQSGQVQNVVRYATNDLAIMVKAGNPKHIRSLKDLGRPDVTLSMPNPQWEGVANQIASSLRKAGGEPLEQTVYQDKVKTGKAILTEIHHRQTPIRIMNGSVDAGVTWASEVRFQKQLGNPIDGVAIPDAQNTTATYAGGVMKDAPHPQAAAQWLAFLQTERAQAIYREFGFRSVSK
;
A
#
# COMPACT_ATOMS: atom_id res chain seq x y z
N MET A 1 47.72 48.98 -44.77
CA MET A 1 47.15 47.57 -44.85
C MET A 1 47.05 47.07 -43.42
N PHE A 2 45.88 47.17 -42.81
CA PHE A 2 45.59 46.63 -41.48
C PHE A 2 44.77 45.35 -41.65
N ARG A 3 45.32 44.22 -41.18
CA ARG A 3 44.60 42.93 -41.10
C ARG A 3 43.92 42.83 -39.74
N TYR A 4 42.59 42.80 -39.72
CA TYR A 4 41.83 42.45 -38.54
C TYR A 4 41.74 40.92 -38.41
N ALA A 5 42.29 40.39 -37.32
CA ALA A 5 42.09 39.01 -36.93
C ALA A 5 40.80 38.90 -36.11
N ILE A 6 39.83 38.13 -36.61
CA ILE A 6 38.58 37.83 -35.90
C ILE A 6 38.89 36.64 -34.99
N LEU A 7 38.84 36.86 -33.68
CA LEU A 7 38.87 35.78 -32.66
C LEU A 7 37.47 35.22 -32.54
N ALA A 8 37.26 33.99 -33.02
CA ALA A 8 36.04 33.24 -32.77
C ALA A 8 36.12 32.59 -31.38
N SER A 9 35.38 33.11 -30.41
CA SER A 9 35.21 32.49 -29.11
C SER A 9 34.26 31.29 -29.22
N LEU A 10 34.80 30.08 -29.11
CA LEU A 10 34.00 28.88 -28.90
C LEU A 10 33.42 28.94 -27.49
N ILE A 11 32.12 29.17 -27.40
CA ILE A 11 31.35 28.98 -26.17
C ILE A 11 31.07 27.49 -26.09
N THR A 12 31.86 26.77 -25.30
CA THR A 12 31.57 25.38 -24.92
C THR A 12 30.39 25.42 -23.93
N GLY A 13 29.19 25.26 -24.43
CA GLY A 13 28.02 25.07 -23.59
C GLY A 13 28.16 23.74 -22.83
N CYS A 14 28.50 23.79 -21.55
CA CYS A 14 28.27 22.68 -20.65
C CYS A 14 26.77 22.41 -20.61
N ALA A 15 26.32 21.43 -21.37
CA ALA A 15 25.02 20.83 -21.15
C ALA A 15 25.04 20.25 -19.72
N VAL A 16 24.45 20.96 -18.77
CA VAL A 16 24.10 20.39 -17.48
C VAL A 16 23.07 19.31 -17.83
N ALA A 17 23.53 18.06 -17.85
CA ALA A 17 22.61 16.92 -17.85
C ALA A 17 21.77 17.08 -16.59
N SER A 18 20.56 17.61 -16.74
CA SER A 18 19.53 17.49 -15.74
C SER A 18 19.43 16.01 -15.46
N SER A 19 19.94 15.55 -14.31
CA SER A 19 19.63 14.23 -13.81
C SER A 19 18.12 14.26 -13.67
N ALA A 20 17.44 13.67 -14.65
CA ALA A 20 16.03 13.36 -14.51
C ALA A 20 15.94 12.63 -13.19
N GLN A 21 15.34 13.26 -12.19
CA GLN A 21 15.06 12.63 -10.91
C GLN A 21 14.26 11.39 -11.28
N THR A 22 14.91 10.23 -11.19
CA THR A 22 14.25 8.97 -11.52
C THR A 22 13.15 8.81 -10.49
N MET A 23 11.94 9.13 -10.92
CA MET A 23 10.75 8.85 -10.12
C MET A 23 10.83 7.41 -9.66
N PRO A 24 10.54 7.13 -8.38
CA PRO A 24 10.52 5.77 -7.88
C PRO A 24 9.71 4.88 -8.82
N PRO A 25 10.18 3.67 -9.13
CA PRO A 25 9.57 2.81 -10.15
C PRO A 25 8.08 2.51 -9.92
N TRP A 26 7.61 2.52 -8.67
CA TRP A 26 6.18 2.35 -8.34
C TRP A 26 5.32 3.55 -8.72
N SER A 27 5.89 4.71 -8.99
CA SER A 27 5.15 5.86 -9.52
C SER A 27 4.99 5.82 -11.05
N LYS A 28 5.65 4.86 -11.73
CA LYS A 28 5.48 4.66 -13.17
C LYS A 28 4.18 3.93 -13.46
N GLY A 29 3.20 4.64 -13.99
CA GLY A 29 1.93 4.08 -14.44
C GLY A 29 0.97 3.63 -13.35
N ALA A 30 1.40 3.59 -12.09
CA ALA A 30 0.54 3.32 -10.95
C ALA A 30 -0.09 4.60 -10.38
N ASN A 31 0.36 5.77 -10.81
CA ASN A 31 -0.31 7.03 -10.52
C ASN A 31 -1.63 7.03 -11.27
N ASP A 32 -2.67 6.89 -10.52
CA ASP A 32 -4.02 6.92 -11.01
C ASP A 32 -4.24 8.18 -11.86
N PRO A 33 -4.74 8.08 -13.10
CA PRO A 33 -5.23 9.22 -13.87
C PRO A 33 -6.28 10.04 -13.12
N ALA A 34 -7.04 9.45 -12.21
CA ALA A 34 -7.96 10.15 -11.32
C ALA A 34 -7.25 11.15 -10.39
N ALA A 35 -5.97 10.96 -10.10
CA ALA A 35 -5.16 11.94 -9.38
C ALA A 35 -5.05 13.30 -10.10
N GLN A 36 -5.44 13.38 -11.37
CA GLN A 36 -5.49 14.64 -12.11
C GLN A 36 -6.73 15.48 -11.79
N THR A 37 -7.75 14.91 -11.16
CA THR A 37 -9.05 15.57 -10.93
C THR A 37 -9.37 15.80 -9.46
N GLY A 38 -8.51 15.38 -8.53
CA GLY A 38 -8.77 15.46 -7.10
C GLY A 38 -7.55 15.91 -6.29
N TYR A 39 -7.65 15.74 -4.98
CA TYR A 39 -6.53 15.99 -4.08
C TYR A 39 -5.58 14.79 -4.07
N THR A 40 -4.28 15.07 -4.22
CA THR A 40 -3.22 14.07 -4.19
C THR A 40 -2.21 14.45 -3.12
N PHE A 41 -2.05 13.60 -2.12
CA PHE A 41 -1.08 13.79 -1.05
C PHE A 41 -0.17 12.59 -0.93
N HIS A 42 1.11 12.87 -0.82
CA HIS A 42 2.14 11.87 -0.55
C HIS A 42 3.27 12.53 0.25
N VAL A 43 3.99 11.71 0.99
CA VAL A 43 5.22 12.13 1.68
C VAL A 43 6.38 11.62 0.84
N ALA A 44 7.02 12.53 0.09
CA ALA A 44 8.02 12.17 -0.93
C ALA A 44 9.21 11.38 -0.39
N ASP A 45 9.61 11.62 0.86
CA ASP A 45 10.70 10.91 1.53
C ASP A 45 10.27 9.53 2.07
N VAL A 46 8.97 9.29 2.17
CA VAL A 46 8.36 8.06 2.70
C VAL A 46 7.92 7.15 1.56
N ASP A 47 7.04 7.64 0.71
CA ASP A 47 6.65 7.02 -0.54
C ASP A 47 6.13 8.11 -1.50
N ASN A 48 6.01 7.80 -2.79
CA ASN A 48 5.52 8.74 -3.81
C ASN A 48 4.13 8.34 -4.32
N ILE A 49 3.41 7.55 -3.57
CA ILE A 49 2.11 7.05 -3.96
C ILE A 49 1.04 7.90 -3.28
N PRO A 50 0.13 8.53 -4.03
CA PRO A 50 -0.98 9.25 -3.45
C PRO A 50 -1.85 8.34 -2.58
N ASP A 51 -2.36 8.89 -1.49
CA ASP A 51 -3.32 8.23 -0.61
C ASP A 51 -4.75 8.74 -0.76
N LEU A 52 -4.93 9.88 -1.40
CA LEU A 52 -6.22 10.51 -1.64
C LEU A 52 -6.46 10.60 -3.15
N HIS A 53 -7.58 10.09 -3.61
CA HIS A 53 -7.91 9.96 -5.02
C HIS A 53 -9.33 10.41 -5.32
N GLY A 54 -9.51 11.15 -6.41
CA GLY A 54 -10.80 11.68 -6.81
C GLY A 54 -11.11 13.06 -6.23
N ASN A 55 -12.31 13.56 -6.48
CA ASN A 55 -12.77 14.85 -5.96
C ASN A 55 -13.73 14.63 -4.79
N PRO A 56 -13.35 14.99 -3.54
CA PRO A 56 -14.23 14.80 -2.40
C PRO A 56 -15.47 15.70 -2.42
N ALA A 57 -15.46 16.81 -3.18
CA ALA A 57 -16.55 17.79 -3.15
C ALA A 57 -17.83 17.32 -3.88
N ASP A 58 -17.70 16.41 -4.84
CA ASP A 58 -18.82 15.85 -5.64
C ASP A 58 -18.81 14.31 -5.65
N ALA A 59 -18.18 13.71 -4.65
CA ALA A 59 -18.19 12.26 -4.48
C ALA A 59 -19.59 11.75 -4.18
N GLN A 60 -20.00 10.72 -4.90
CA GLN A 60 -21.24 9.96 -4.69
C GLN A 60 -20.95 8.55 -4.18
N LEU A 61 -19.68 8.24 -3.99
CA LEU A 61 -19.18 7.05 -3.31
C LEU A 61 -17.83 7.38 -2.69
N VAL A 62 -17.74 7.21 -1.37
CA VAL A 62 -16.52 7.46 -0.59
C VAL A 62 -16.03 6.15 0.01
N LEU A 63 -14.79 5.75 -0.35
CA LEU A 63 -14.21 4.48 0.03
C LEU A 63 -12.97 4.70 0.91
N PHE A 64 -12.98 4.17 2.11
CA PHE A 64 -11.81 4.10 2.97
C PHE A 64 -11.21 2.69 2.91
N ILE A 65 -10.13 2.52 2.17
CA ILE A 65 -9.58 1.20 1.79
C ILE A 65 -8.16 1.04 2.34
N GLY A 66 -7.89 -0.13 2.91
CA GLY A 66 -6.56 -0.45 3.43
C GLY A 66 -5.46 -0.31 2.38
N GLY A 67 -4.39 0.43 2.74
CA GLY A 67 -3.38 0.96 1.84
C GLY A 67 -2.60 -0.03 0.98
N ASN A 68 -2.58 -1.31 1.32
CA ASN A 68 -1.93 -2.34 0.50
C ASN A 68 -2.69 -2.72 -0.78
N GLN A 69 -3.85 -2.12 -1.03
CA GLN A 69 -4.64 -2.31 -2.25
C GLN A 69 -4.42 -1.22 -3.30
N PHE A 70 -3.57 -0.24 -3.03
CA PHE A 70 -3.33 0.94 -3.88
C PHE A 70 -3.09 0.61 -5.35
N PHE A 71 -2.42 -0.50 -5.65
CA PHE A 71 -2.04 -0.88 -7.02
C PHE A 71 -3.14 -1.62 -7.79
N VAL A 72 -4.12 -2.21 -7.11
CA VAL A 72 -5.24 -2.92 -7.75
C VAL A 72 -6.46 -2.01 -7.92
N LEU A 73 -6.61 -1.00 -7.08
CA LEU A 73 -7.77 -0.11 -7.07
C LEU A 73 -8.04 0.64 -8.37
N PRO A 74 -7.05 1.20 -9.09
CA PRO A 74 -7.33 1.89 -10.34
C PRO A 74 -8.10 1.02 -11.34
N GLN A 75 -7.73 -0.25 -11.46
CA GLN A 75 -8.39 -1.18 -12.37
C GLN A 75 -9.77 -1.61 -11.85
N LEU A 76 -9.91 -1.81 -10.54
CA LEU A 76 -11.22 -2.11 -9.93
C LEU A 76 -12.21 -0.94 -10.07
N ILE A 77 -11.75 0.29 -9.79
CA ILE A 77 -12.59 1.50 -9.94
C ILE A 77 -13.02 1.66 -11.39
N ALA A 78 -12.09 1.57 -12.36
CA ALA A 78 -12.42 1.68 -13.77
C ALA A 78 -13.42 0.60 -14.22
N ALA A 79 -13.30 -0.63 -13.72
CA ALA A 79 -14.23 -1.71 -14.02
C ALA A 79 -15.61 -1.48 -13.40
N PHE A 80 -15.64 -0.97 -12.15
CA PHE A 80 -16.89 -0.63 -11.45
C PHE A 80 -17.62 0.53 -12.13
N GLU A 81 -16.91 1.59 -12.53
CA GLU A 81 -17.49 2.73 -13.26
C GLU A 81 -18.09 2.34 -14.62
N GLN A 82 -17.49 1.34 -15.30
CA GLN A 82 -18.07 0.81 -16.56
C GLN A 82 -19.42 0.13 -16.33
N GLU A 83 -19.61 -0.53 -15.19
CA GLU A 83 -20.88 -1.16 -14.79
C GLU A 83 -21.86 -0.16 -14.15
N ASN A 84 -21.34 0.97 -13.63
CA ASN A 84 -22.12 2.01 -12.94
C ASN A 84 -21.80 3.40 -13.53
N PRO A 85 -22.21 3.70 -14.79
CA PRO A 85 -21.82 4.92 -15.49
C PRO A 85 -22.20 6.21 -14.78
N ALA A 86 -23.25 6.19 -13.94
CA ALA A 86 -23.68 7.35 -13.14
C ALA A 86 -22.65 7.74 -12.06
N LEU A 87 -21.80 6.81 -11.62
CA LEU A 87 -20.76 7.06 -10.61
C LEU A 87 -19.41 7.42 -11.23
N LYS A 88 -19.32 7.43 -12.57
CA LYS A 88 -18.05 7.71 -13.25
C LYS A 88 -17.54 9.12 -12.94
N GLY A 89 -16.33 9.17 -12.34
CA GLY A 89 -15.71 10.42 -11.91
C GLY A 89 -16.25 10.98 -10.60
N HIS A 90 -17.20 10.28 -9.94
CA HIS A 90 -17.79 10.67 -8.66
C HIS A 90 -17.42 9.71 -7.52
N ILE A 91 -16.28 9.05 -7.62
CA ILE A 91 -15.72 8.18 -6.59
C ILE A 91 -14.53 8.86 -5.96
N PHE A 92 -14.58 9.02 -4.63
CA PHE A 92 -13.41 9.41 -3.85
C PHE A 92 -12.96 8.22 -3.02
N TYR A 93 -11.65 7.95 -2.98
CA TYR A 93 -11.13 6.87 -2.14
C TYR A 93 -9.80 7.22 -1.49
N GLU A 94 -9.58 6.65 -0.32
CA GLU A 94 -8.36 6.76 0.45
C GLU A 94 -7.68 5.39 0.57
N THR A 95 -6.34 5.39 0.54
CA THR A 95 -5.50 4.17 0.65
C THR A 95 -4.55 4.23 1.85
N LEU A 96 -4.97 4.91 2.91
CA LEU A 96 -4.22 4.99 4.16
C LEU A 96 -4.22 3.65 4.92
N PRO A 97 -3.24 3.42 5.81
CA PRO A 97 -3.27 2.27 6.72
C PRO A 97 -4.58 2.17 7.49
N PRO A 98 -5.13 0.96 7.67
CA PRO A 98 -6.43 0.80 8.35
C PRO A 98 -6.51 1.41 9.74
N GLY A 99 -5.39 1.45 10.48
CA GLY A 99 -5.33 2.11 11.78
C GLY A 99 -5.46 3.64 11.70
N ILE A 100 -4.95 4.25 10.64
CA ILE A 100 -5.07 5.70 10.39
C ILE A 100 -6.50 6.01 9.95
N LEU A 101 -7.08 5.27 9.02
CA LEU A 101 -8.48 5.41 8.59
C LEU A 101 -9.44 5.31 9.79
N ARG A 102 -9.21 4.37 10.71
CA ARG A 102 -10.02 4.26 11.93
C ARG A 102 -9.86 5.47 12.86
N LYS A 103 -8.66 6.05 12.96
CA LYS A 103 -8.45 7.29 13.73
C LYS A 103 -9.17 8.47 13.08
N GLN A 104 -9.18 8.54 11.76
CA GLN A 104 -9.93 9.54 10.99
C GLN A 104 -11.43 9.42 11.26
N ILE A 105 -12.02 8.22 11.16
CA ILE A 105 -13.43 7.97 11.50
C ILE A 105 -13.73 8.38 12.95
N ALA A 106 -12.88 8.00 13.90
CA ALA A 106 -13.04 8.35 15.31
C ALA A 106 -12.91 9.86 15.60
N ALA A 107 -12.21 10.59 14.73
CA ALA A 107 -12.06 12.05 14.79
C ALA A 107 -13.19 12.81 14.04
N GLY A 108 -14.35 12.18 13.82
CA GLY A 108 -15.44 12.77 13.06
C GLY A 108 -15.12 12.87 11.59
N ASP A 109 -14.57 11.79 11.03
CA ASP A 109 -14.22 11.66 9.61
C ASP A 109 -13.19 12.70 9.12
N THR A 110 -12.34 13.16 10.04
CA THR A 110 -11.39 14.25 9.81
C THR A 110 -9.96 13.73 9.71
N LEU A 111 -9.29 14.05 8.59
CA LEU A 111 -7.87 13.81 8.34
C LEU A 111 -7.14 15.15 8.29
N THR A 112 -6.03 15.27 9.02
CA THR A 112 -5.14 16.43 8.95
C THR A 112 -3.75 15.98 8.51
N LEU A 113 -3.25 16.60 7.44
CA LEU A 113 -1.94 16.37 6.85
C LEU A 113 -1.20 17.72 6.74
N GLY A 114 -0.31 18.00 7.65
CA GLY A 114 0.31 19.32 7.75
C GLY A 114 -0.72 20.41 7.97
N ASN A 115 -0.82 21.36 7.05
CA ASN A 115 -1.80 22.46 7.09
C ASN A 115 -3.11 22.14 6.35
N PHE A 116 -3.23 20.96 5.78
CA PHE A 116 -4.43 20.51 5.08
C PHE A 116 -5.32 19.71 6.03
N THR A 117 -6.60 20.03 6.06
CA THR A 117 -7.61 19.28 6.78
C THR A 117 -8.76 18.93 5.82
N LEU A 118 -9.06 17.65 5.73
CA LEU A 118 -10.17 17.09 4.99
C LEU A 118 -11.16 16.48 5.99
N GLN A 119 -12.43 16.83 5.88
CA GLN A 119 -13.51 16.14 6.55
C GLN A 119 -14.40 15.52 5.48
N ILE A 120 -14.47 14.19 5.44
CA ILE A 120 -15.27 13.46 4.48
C ILE A 120 -15.75 12.15 5.09
N GLN A 121 -17.07 11.96 5.11
CA GLN A 121 -17.70 10.78 5.68
C GLN A 121 -17.60 9.59 4.71
N PRO A 122 -17.06 8.44 5.14
CA PRO A 122 -16.98 7.26 4.29
C PRO A 122 -18.33 6.56 4.13
N ASP A 123 -18.58 6.05 2.94
CA ASP A 123 -19.69 5.12 2.66
C ASP A 123 -19.31 3.68 2.97
N VAL A 124 -18.04 3.33 2.66
CA VAL A 124 -17.48 1.98 2.85
C VAL A 124 -16.16 2.07 3.61
N TYR A 125 -15.97 1.14 4.53
CA TYR A 125 -14.69 0.90 5.16
C TYR A 125 -14.20 -0.52 4.82
N GLU A 126 -12.95 -0.63 4.38
CA GLU A 126 -12.32 -1.89 3.99
C GLU A 126 -11.01 -2.12 4.75
N ALA A 127 -10.92 -3.30 5.38
CA ALA A 127 -9.76 -3.69 6.18
C ALA A 127 -9.70 -5.22 6.33
N GLY A 128 -8.89 -5.72 7.26
CA GLY A 128 -8.88 -7.13 7.62
C GLY A 128 -10.23 -7.58 8.20
N ALA A 129 -10.69 -8.76 7.81
CA ALA A 129 -12.03 -9.30 8.15
C ALA A 129 -12.33 -9.30 9.66
N ARG A 130 -11.30 -9.49 10.52
CA ARG A 130 -11.48 -9.43 11.98
C ARG A 130 -11.92 -8.03 12.45
N VAL A 131 -11.35 -6.98 11.85
CA VAL A 131 -11.71 -5.60 12.20
C VAL A 131 -13.15 -5.31 11.79
N LEU A 132 -13.51 -5.70 10.56
CA LEU A 132 -14.89 -5.53 10.05
C LEU A 132 -15.90 -6.29 10.91
N GLN A 133 -15.59 -7.50 11.34
CA GLN A 133 -16.45 -8.27 12.24
C GLN A 133 -16.67 -7.56 13.60
N GLN A 134 -15.61 -6.97 14.16
CA GLN A 134 -15.73 -6.19 15.41
C GLN A 134 -16.58 -4.93 15.21
N MET A 135 -16.41 -4.22 14.10
CA MET A 135 -17.19 -3.04 13.76
C MET A 135 -18.67 -3.37 13.49
N GLU A 136 -18.93 -4.52 12.87
CA GLU A 136 -20.30 -5.01 12.64
C GLU A 136 -20.98 -5.35 13.98
N GLN A 137 -20.29 -6.06 14.88
CA GLN A 137 -20.79 -6.38 16.22
C GLN A 137 -21.08 -5.13 17.06
N SER A 138 -20.33 -4.05 16.87
CA SER A 138 -20.54 -2.77 17.54
C SER A 138 -21.52 -1.85 16.80
N GLY A 139 -22.10 -2.30 15.67
CA GLY A 139 -23.07 -1.54 14.89
C GLY A 139 -22.49 -0.35 14.13
N GLN A 140 -21.17 -0.31 13.91
CA GLN A 140 -20.49 0.75 13.16
C GLN A 140 -20.55 0.52 11.64
N VAL A 141 -20.58 -0.73 11.21
CA VAL A 141 -20.77 -1.13 9.81
C VAL A 141 -21.85 -2.20 9.71
N GLN A 142 -22.37 -2.36 8.50
CA GLN A 142 -23.35 -3.39 8.15
C GLN A 142 -23.02 -4.02 6.79
N ASN A 143 -23.69 -5.12 6.46
CA ASN A 143 -23.53 -5.81 5.17
C ASN A 143 -22.07 -6.17 4.87
N VAL A 144 -21.36 -6.71 5.87
CA VAL A 144 -19.95 -7.06 5.73
C VAL A 144 -19.76 -8.20 4.74
N VAL A 145 -18.93 -7.97 3.72
CA VAL A 145 -18.54 -8.97 2.72
C VAL A 145 -17.04 -9.24 2.80
N ARG A 146 -16.65 -10.51 2.65
CA ARG A 146 -15.25 -10.92 2.46
C ARG A 146 -15.01 -11.10 0.97
N TYR A 147 -13.92 -10.52 0.45
CA TYR A 147 -13.72 -10.48 -1.00
C TYR A 147 -12.36 -10.99 -1.48
N ALA A 148 -11.31 -10.96 -0.69
CA ALA A 148 -9.98 -11.40 -1.10
C ALA A 148 -9.18 -11.95 0.08
N THR A 149 -8.14 -12.74 -0.25
CA THR A 149 -7.11 -13.16 0.71
C THR A 149 -5.73 -12.85 0.18
N ASN A 150 -4.75 -12.71 1.08
CA ASN A 150 -3.37 -12.44 0.73
C ASN A 150 -2.43 -13.09 1.75
N ASP A 151 -1.31 -13.59 1.26
CA ASP A 151 -0.26 -14.18 2.09
C ASP A 151 0.89 -13.20 2.29
N LEU A 152 1.73 -13.48 3.28
CA LEU A 152 2.97 -12.78 3.49
C LEU A 152 4.08 -13.38 2.61
N ALA A 153 5.05 -12.52 2.25
CA ALA A 153 6.32 -12.91 1.66
C ALA A 153 7.46 -12.07 2.24
N ILE A 154 8.67 -12.60 2.20
CA ILE A 154 9.86 -11.82 2.53
C ILE A 154 10.30 -11.13 1.24
N MET A 155 10.34 -9.81 1.24
CA MET A 155 10.84 -8.99 0.16
C MET A 155 12.36 -8.79 0.32
N VAL A 156 13.10 -9.00 -0.75
CA VAL A 156 14.57 -8.88 -0.79
C VAL A 156 15.01 -8.18 -2.07
N LYS A 157 16.23 -7.69 -2.11
CA LYS A 157 16.83 -7.20 -3.36
C LYS A 157 16.96 -8.34 -4.38
N ALA A 158 16.79 -8.03 -5.66
CA ALA A 158 16.96 -9.00 -6.75
C ALA A 158 18.28 -9.77 -6.63
N GLY A 159 18.22 -11.09 -6.84
CA GLY A 159 19.32 -12.01 -6.64
C GLY A 159 19.60 -12.38 -5.18
N ASN A 160 18.85 -11.83 -4.22
CA ASN A 160 18.92 -12.19 -2.80
C ASN A 160 20.35 -12.26 -2.23
N PRO A 161 21.11 -11.16 -2.24
CA PRO A 161 22.55 -11.18 -1.93
C PRO A 161 22.85 -11.63 -0.49
N LYS A 162 21.90 -11.55 0.42
CA LYS A 162 22.02 -12.03 1.80
C LYS A 162 21.63 -13.51 1.98
N HIS A 163 21.22 -14.18 0.90
CA HIS A 163 20.80 -15.58 0.93
C HIS A 163 19.74 -15.87 2.00
N ILE A 164 18.75 -14.97 2.13
CA ILE A 164 17.62 -15.13 3.04
C ILE A 164 16.70 -16.20 2.46
N ARG A 165 16.39 -17.26 3.23
CA ARG A 165 15.60 -18.40 2.78
C ARG A 165 14.36 -18.66 3.63
N SER A 166 14.30 -18.02 4.80
CA SER A 166 13.22 -18.24 5.77
C SER A 166 13.04 -17.04 6.69
N LEU A 167 11.95 -17.02 7.44
CA LEU A 167 11.72 -16.03 8.50
C LEU A 167 12.81 -16.07 9.59
N LYS A 168 13.44 -17.24 9.84
CA LYS A 168 14.53 -17.35 10.81
C LYS A 168 15.75 -16.52 10.43
N ASP A 169 16.02 -16.39 9.12
CA ASP A 169 17.14 -15.59 8.63
C ASP A 169 17.00 -14.11 8.94
N LEU A 170 15.79 -13.62 9.18
CA LEU A 170 15.55 -12.24 9.61
C LEU A 170 16.10 -11.95 11.00
N GLY A 171 16.30 -12.99 11.82
CA GLY A 171 16.96 -12.89 13.13
C GLY A 171 18.49 -12.74 13.06
N ARG A 172 19.12 -13.01 11.93
CA ARG A 172 20.58 -12.95 11.76
C ARG A 172 21.11 -11.55 12.05
N PRO A 173 22.29 -11.42 12.73
CA PRO A 173 22.84 -10.12 13.11
C PRO A 173 23.35 -9.29 11.91
N ASP A 174 23.67 -9.93 10.78
CA ASP A 174 24.15 -9.32 9.54
C ASP A 174 23.03 -8.90 8.58
N VAL A 175 21.75 -9.11 8.95
CA VAL A 175 20.58 -8.75 8.14
C VAL A 175 19.88 -7.52 8.74
N THR A 176 19.70 -6.48 7.92
CA THR A 176 18.95 -5.28 8.27
C THR A 176 17.55 -5.31 7.66
N LEU A 177 16.57 -4.73 8.34
CA LEU A 177 15.15 -4.92 8.02
C LEU A 177 14.39 -3.60 7.91
N SER A 178 13.40 -3.56 7.00
CA SER A 178 12.28 -2.64 7.04
C SER A 178 11.03 -3.40 7.46
N MET A 179 10.40 -2.99 8.54
CA MET A 179 9.26 -3.71 9.13
C MET A 179 8.05 -2.78 9.26
N PRO A 180 6.84 -3.26 8.92
CA PRO A 180 5.60 -2.51 9.14
C PRO A 180 5.42 -2.12 10.60
N ASN A 181 4.93 -0.88 10.83
CA ASN A 181 4.75 -0.35 12.16
C ASN A 181 3.49 -0.93 12.83
N PRO A 182 3.61 -1.61 13.97
CA PRO A 182 2.47 -2.24 14.64
C PRO A 182 1.46 -1.25 15.23
N GLN A 183 1.77 0.04 15.30
CA GLN A 183 0.87 1.05 15.85
C GLN A 183 -0.35 1.34 14.94
N TRP A 184 -0.20 1.16 13.62
CA TRP A 184 -1.27 1.45 12.66
C TRP A 184 -1.35 0.50 11.46
N GLU A 185 -0.32 -0.30 11.20
CA GLU A 185 -0.31 -1.24 10.10
C GLU A 185 -0.72 -2.64 10.56
N GLY A 186 -1.92 -3.05 10.16
CA GLY A 186 -2.49 -4.35 10.54
C GLY A 186 -1.62 -5.55 10.14
N VAL A 187 -0.84 -5.44 9.05
CA VAL A 187 0.07 -6.48 8.57
C VAL A 187 1.14 -6.85 9.61
N ALA A 188 1.53 -5.92 10.47
CA ALA A 188 2.52 -6.18 11.53
C ALA A 188 2.08 -7.33 12.47
N ASN A 189 0.77 -7.43 12.77
CA ASN A 189 0.23 -8.51 13.59
C ASN A 189 0.32 -9.88 12.89
N GLN A 190 0.08 -9.93 11.58
CA GLN A 190 0.24 -11.15 10.78
C GLN A 190 1.71 -11.59 10.73
N ILE A 191 2.62 -10.61 10.55
CA ILE A 191 4.06 -10.86 10.53
C ILE A 191 4.53 -11.38 11.89
N ALA A 192 4.14 -10.76 12.99
CA ALA A 192 4.45 -11.19 14.35
C ALA A 192 3.97 -12.64 14.58
N SER A 193 2.74 -12.96 14.14
CA SER A 193 2.23 -14.32 14.21
C SER A 193 3.08 -15.33 13.39
N SER A 194 3.50 -14.94 12.18
CA SER A 194 4.34 -15.79 11.34
C SER A 194 5.74 -15.99 11.91
N LEU A 195 6.33 -14.94 12.50
CA LEU A 195 7.61 -15.04 13.20
C LEU A 195 7.51 -16.03 14.39
N ARG A 196 6.43 -15.95 15.18
CA ARG A 196 6.19 -16.90 16.28
C ARG A 196 6.04 -18.34 15.78
N LYS A 197 5.34 -18.56 14.68
CA LYS A 197 5.23 -19.91 14.06
C LYS A 197 6.60 -20.42 13.59
N ALA A 198 7.46 -19.56 13.10
CA ALA A 198 8.76 -19.94 12.53
C ALA A 198 9.85 -20.17 13.58
N GLY A 199 9.90 -19.38 14.65
CA GLY A 199 10.98 -19.38 15.62
C GLY A 199 10.57 -19.05 17.06
N GLY A 200 9.26 -19.07 17.35
CA GLY A 200 8.74 -18.74 18.67
C GLY A 200 8.78 -17.25 19.00
N GLU A 201 8.39 -16.90 20.21
CA GLU A 201 8.49 -15.53 20.73
C GLU A 201 9.90 -14.92 20.62
N PRO A 202 11.00 -15.70 20.83
CA PRO A 202 12.35 -15.13 20.70
C PRO A 202 12.62 -14.54 19.31
N LEU A 203 12.13 -15.15 18.23
CA LEU A 203 12.35 -14.61 16.89
C LEU A 203 11.55 -13.31 16.67
N GLU A 204 10.30 -13.25 17.13
CA GLU A 204 9.51 -12.02 17.08
C GLU A 204 10.18 -10.90 17.88
N GLN A 205 10.61 -11.19 19.11
CA GLN A 205 11.31 -10.23 19.97
C GLN A 205 12.58 -9.72 19.28
N THR A 206 13.40 -10.61 18.72
CA THR A 206 14.61 -10.23 17.98
C THR A 206 14.29 -9.29 16.85
N VAL A 207 13.25 -9.56 16.04
CA VAL A 207 12.92 -8.77 14.84
C VAL A 207 12.27 -7.42 15.21
N TYR A 208 11.24 -7.43 16.06
CA TYR A 208 10.44 -6.24 16.35
C TYR A 208 10.90 -5.42 17.57
N GLN A 209 11.78 -5.96 18.39
CA GLN A 209 12.28 -5.23 19.58
C GLN A 209 13.80 -5.03 19.52
N ASP A 210 14.60 -6.10 19.54
CA ASP A 210 16.06 -5.98 19.67
C ASP A 210 16.68 -5.30 18.45
N LYS A 211 16.26 -5.69 17.23
CA LYS A 211 16.75 -5.06 15.99
C LYS A 211 16.24 -3.63 15.83
N VAL A 212 15.02 -3.32 16.26
CA VAL A 212 14.49 -1.94 16.24
C VAL A 212 15.31 -1.07 17.22
N LYS A 213 15.53 -1.55 18.46
CA LYS A 213 16.32 -0.85 19.48
C LYS A 213 17.76 -0.58 19.02
N THR A 214 18.34 -1.47 18.24
CA THR A 214 19.72 -1.35 17.73
C THR A 214 19.83 -0.71 16.36
N GLY A 215 18.73 -0.26 15.76
CA GLY A 215 18.70 0.31 14.41
C GLY A 215 18.93 -0.70 13.27
N LYS A 216 18.90 -1.99 13.57
CA LYS A 216 19.00 -3.07 12.57
C LYS A 216 17.65 -3.40 11.94
N ALA A 217 16.55 -2.95 12.51
CA ALA A 217 15.24 -2.92 11.87
C ALA A 217 14.68 -1.49 11.99
N ILE A 218 14.18 -0.98 10.85
CA ILE A 218 13.56 0.34 10.78
C ILE A 218 12.07 0.12 10.58
N LEU A 219 11.24 0.64 11.49
CA LEU A 219 9.80 0.62 11.32
C LEU A 219 9.38 1.62 10.25
N THR A 220 8.33 1.30 9.52
CA THR A 220 7.75 2.21 8.55
C THR A 220 7.04 3.37 9.25
N GLU A 221 7.03 4.53 8.64
CA GLU A 221 6.44 5.74 9.23
C GLU A 221 4.93 5.79 9.01
N ILE A 222 4.51 5.61 7.76
CA ILE A 222 3.09 5.59 7.39
C ILE A 222 2.74 4.24 6.79
N HIS A 223 3.44 3.84 5.72
CA HIS A 223 3.15 2.63 4.96
C HIS A 223 4.35 1.69 4.86
N HIS A 224 4.07 0.38 4.86
CA HIS A 224 5.08 -0.62 4.48
C HIS A 224 5.50 -0.53 2.99
N ARG A 225 4.89 0.34 2.20
CA ARG A 225 5.39 0.77 0.87
C ARG A 225 6.79 1.36 0.92
N GLN A 226 7.29 1.80 2.07
CA GLN A 226 8.69 2.19 2.26
C GLN A 226 9.65 1.01 2.12
N THR A 227 9.19 -0.21 2.35
CA THR A 227 10.05 -1.42 2.33
C THR A 227 10.76 -1.61 1.00
N PRO A 228 10.08 -1.64 -0.18
CA PRO A 228 10.79 -1.75 -1.46
C PRO A 228 11.75 -0.58 -1.71
N ILE A 229 11.40 0.64 -1.29
CA ILE A 229 12.28 1.82 -1.43
C ILE A 229 13.59 1.60 -0.69
N ARG A 230 13.49 1.21 0.58
CA ARG A 230 14.64 0.98 1.45
C ARG A 230 15.53 -0.18 0.99
N ILE A 231 14.93 -1.22 0.41
CA ILE A 231 15.68 -2.33 -0.19
C ILE A 231 16.40 -1.87 -1.45
N MET A 232 15.75 -1.14 -2.34
CA MET A 232 16.35 -0.70 -3.60
C MET A 232 17.48 0.30 -3.41
N ASN A 233 17.36 1.21 -2.46
CA ASN A 233 18.41 2.17 -2.14
C ASN A 233 19.52 1.60 -1.23
N GLY A 234 19.37 0.35 -0.77
CA GLY A 234 20.38 -0.34 0.04
C GLY A 234 20.38 0.03 1.52
N SER A 235 19.36 0.74 2.01
CA SER A 235 19.24 1.07 3.44
C SER A 235 18.97 -0.16 4.30
N VAL A 236 18.30 -1.17 3.73
CA VAL A 236 18.03 -2.46 4.38
C VAL A 236 18.19 -3.62 3.40
N ASP A 237 18.33 -4.83 3.95
CA ASP A 237 18.51 -6.05 3.17
C ASP A 237 17.17 -6.72 2.81
N ALA A 238 16.18 -6.61 3.70
CA ALA A 238 14.90 -7.29 3.57
C ALA A 238 13.77 -6.61 4.35
N GLY A 239 12.56 -7.08 4.08
CA GLY A 239 11.38 -6.79 4.89
C GLY A 239 10.30 -7.83 4.66
N VAL A 240 9.32 -7.93 5.55
CA VAL A 240 8.15 -8.78 5.33
C VAL A 240 6.98 -7.90 4.92
N THR A 241 6.31 -8.29 3.85
CA THR A 241 5.15 -7.58 3.30
C THR A 241 4.17 -8.59 2.69
N TRP A 242 3.18 -8.12 1.95
CA TRP A 242 2.26 -8.97 1.23
C TRP A 242 2.89 -9.58 -0.03
N ALA A 243 2.56 -10.83 -0.33
CA ALA A 243 3.01 -11.50 -1.55
C ALA A 243 2.57 -10.78 -2.83
N SER A 244 1.38 -10.17 -2.81
CA SER A 244 0.86 -9.33 -3.89
C SER A 244 1.76 -8.11 -4.16
N GLU A 245 2.32 -7.48 -3.14
CA GLU A 245 3.22 -6.34 -3.31
C GLU A 245 4.58 -6.75 -3.90
N VAL A 246 5.12 -7.89 -3.47
CA VAL A 246 6.32 -8.46 -4.11
C VAL A 246 6.04 -8.71 -5.60
N ARG A 247 4.89 -9.30 -5.93
CA ARG A 247 4.47 -9.52 -7.32
C ARG A 247 4.35 -8.21 -8.09
N PHE A 248 3.72 -7.20 -7.50
CA PHE A 248 3.58 -5.87 -8.11
C PHE A 248 4.94 -5.24 -8.40
N GLN A 249 5.89 -5.27 -7.45
CA GLN A 249 7.24 -4.76 -7.67
C GLN A 249 7.94 -5.45 -8.85
N LYS A 250 7.76 -6.76 -8.98
CA LYS A 250 8.31 -7.53 -10.10
C LYS A 250 7.62 -7.17 -11.43
N GLN A 251 6.33 -6.96 -11.45
CA GLN A 251 5.58 -6.50 -12.64
C GLN A 251 6.05 -5.13 -13.12
N LEU A 252 6.45 -4.24 -12.21
CA LEU A 252 7.04 -2.95 -12.55
C LEU A 252 8.50 -3.04 -13.03
N GLY A 253 9.11 -4.22 -13.00
CA GLY A 253 10.54 -4.41 -13.35
C GLY A 253 11.51 -3.88 -12.29
N ASN A 254 11.07 -3.69 -11.06
CA ASN A 254 11.92 -3.27 -9.96
C ASN A 254 12.90 -4.38 -9.56
N PRO A 255 14.11 -4.03 -9.09
CA PRO A 255 15.14 -5.00 -8.68
C PRO A 255 14.78 -5.63 -7.31
N ILE A 256 13.61 -6.23 -7.22
CA ILE A 256 13.04 -6.86 -6.04
C ILE A 256 12.74 -8.33 -6.35
N ASP A 257 13.07 -9.19 -5.41
CA ASP A 257 12.64 -10.59 -5.36
C ASP A 257 11.85 -10.90 -4.09
N GLY A 258 11.17 -12.03 -4.12
CA GLY A 258 10.42 -12.54 -2.98
C GLY A 258 10.90 -13.91 -2.54
N VAL A 259 10.95 -14.11 -1.23
CA VAL A 259 11.14 -15.44 -0.63
C VAL A 259 9.80 -15.87 -0.02
N ALA A 260 9.30 -17.00 -0.50
CA ALA A 260 8.04 -17.55 -0.02
C ALA A 260 8.17 -18.01 1.44
N ILE A 261 7.14 -17.77 2.22
CA ILE A 261 7.01 -18.28 3.58
C ILE A 261 6.18 -19.58 3.50
N PRO A 262 6.68 -20.70 4.04
CA PRO A 262 5.92 -21.96 4.04
C PRO A 262 4.55 -21.78 4.70
N ASP A 263 3.51 -22.42 4.16
CA ASP A 263 2.10 -22.29 4.62
C ASP A 263 1.94 -22.52 6.13
N ALA A 264 2.65 -23.50 6.69
CA ALA A 264 2.63 -23.79 8.12
C ALA A 264 3.15 -22.62 8.99
N GLN A 265 3.96 -21.74 8.43
CA GLN A 265 4.53 -20.57 9.10
C GLN A 265 3.85 -19.26 8.64
N ASN A 266 3.18 -19.27 7.50
CA ASN A 266 2.52 -18.09 6.96
C ASN A 266 1.25 -17.73 7.73
N THR A 267 0.82 -16.50 7.56
CA THR A 267 -0.46 -16.01 8.07
C THR A 267 -1.20 -15.33 6.93
N THR A 268 -2.24 -15.99 6.46
CA THR A 268 -3.12 -15.46 5.42
C THR A 268 -4.06 -14.43 6.03
N ALA A 269 -4.11 -13.25 5.44
CA ALA A 269 -5.14 -12.26 5.77
C ALA A 269 -6.35 -12.41 4.85
N THR A 270 -7.52 -12.19 5.41
CA THR A 270 -8.78 -12.04 4.66
C THR A 270 -9.19 -10.58 4.69
N TYR A 271 -9.47 -10.01 3.52
CA TYR A 271 -10.00 -8.67 3.36
C TYR A 271 -11.52 -8.70 3.39
N ALA A 272 -12.09 -7.70 4.03
CA ALA A 272 -13.52 -7.49 4.07
C ALA A 272 -13.85 -5.99 3.94
N GLY A 273 -15.04 -5.71 3.46
CA GLY A 273 -15.62 -4.36 3.40
C GLY A 273 -16.99 -4.37 4.01
N GLY A 274 -17.40 -3.24 4.58
CA GLY A 274 -18.73 -3.05 5.13
C GLY A 274 -19.26 -1.63 4.85
N VAL A 275 -20.56 -1.51 4.70
CA VAL A 275 -21.22 -0.21 4.57
C VAL A 275 -21.21 0.47 5.94
N MET A 276 -20.77 1.71 6.00
CA MET A 276 -20.81 2.49 7.25
C MET A 276 -22.26 2.70 7.68
N LYS A 277 -22.50 2.69 8.99
CA LYS A 277 -23.86 2.83 9.55
C LYS A 277 -24.59 4.07 9.04
N ASP A 278 -23.87 5.18 8.99
CA ASP A 278 -24.42 6.48 8.62
C ASP A 278 -23.91 6.92 7.22
N ALA A 279 -23.65 5.96 6.33
CA ALA A 279 -23.16 6.19 4.98
C ALA A 279 -24.04 7.21 4.23
N PRO A 280 -23.46 8.29 3.66
CA PRO A 280 -24.20 9.25 2.86
C PRO A 280 -24.84 8.63 1.60
N HIS A 281 -24.15 7.63 0.99
CA HIS A 281 -24.58 6.99 -0.26
C HIS A 281 -24.69 5.47 -0.09
N PRO A 282 -25.59 4.96 0.76
CA PRO A 282 -25.62 3.54 1.14
C PRO A 282 -25.92 2.61 -0.04
N GLN A 283 -26.60 3.10 -1.07
CA GLN A 283 -26.91 2.34 -2.27
C GLN A 283 -25.69 2.13 -3.16
N ALA A 284 -24.88 3.17 -3.37
CA ALA A 284 -23.61 3.08 -4.08
C ALA A 284 -22.61 2.19 -3.32
N ALA A 285 -22.57 2.31 -1.99
CA ALA A 285 -21.77 1.45 -1.12
C ALA A 285 -22.14 -0.04 -1.27
N ALA A 286 -23.44 -0.37 -1.28
CA ALA A 286 -23.89 -1.74 -1.49
C ALA A 286 -23.53 -2.27 -2.88
N GLN A 287 -23.64 -1.44 -3.93
CA GLN A 287 -23.24 -1.78 -5.29
C GLN A 287 -21.73 -2.09 -5.37
N TRP A 288 -20.89 -1.27 -4.72
CA TRP A 288 -19.46 -1.49 -4.65
C TRP A 288 -19.13 -2.83 -3.98
N LEU A 289 -19.67 -3.11 -2.81
CA LEU A 289 -19.44 -4.36 -2.10
C LEU A 289 -19.92 -5.58 -2.89
N ALA A 290 -21.04 -5.47 -3.61
CA ALA A 290 -21.53 -6.52 -4.49
C ALA A 290 -20.58 -6.73 -5.67
N PHE A 291 -20.06 -5.65 -6.27
CA PHE A 291 -19.09 -5.70 -7.36
C PHE A 291 -17.80 -6.46 -6.95
N LEU A 292 -17.28 -6.21 -5.75
CA LEU A 292 -16.07 -6.91 -5.26
C LEU A 292 -16.21 -8.44 -5.24
N GLN A 293 -17.44 -8.96 -5.19
CA GLN A 293 -17.73 -10.40 -5.21
C GLN A 293 -17.96 -10.95 -6.63
N THR A 294 -18.01 -10.10 -7.65
CA THR A 294 -18.19 -10.54 -9.05
C THR A 294 -16.93 -11.24 -9.58
N GLU A 295 -17.11 -12.12 -10.56
CA GLU A 295 -15.98 -12.78 -11.23
C GLU A 295 -15.03 -11.76 -11.88
N ARG A 296 -15.56 -10.63 -12.36
CA ARG A 296 -14.77 -9.56 -12.95
C ARG A 296 -13.79 -8.94 -11.92
N ALA A 297 -14.29 -8.55 -10.75
CA ALA A 297 -13.45 -8.02 -9.69
C ALA A 297 -12.47 -9.07 -9.16
N GLN A 298 -12.93 -10.32 -9.02
CA GLN A 298 -12.08 -11.43 -8.59
C GLN A 298 -10.96 -11.75 -9.58
N ALA A 299 -11.21 -11.64 -10.88
CA ALA A 299 -10.18 -11.77 -11.91
C ALA A 299 -9.10 -10.70 -11.78
N ILE A 300 -9.51 -9.45 -11.57
CA ILE A 300 -8.58 -8.33 -11.31
C ILE A 300 -7.73 -8.60 -10.06
N TYR A 301 -8.33 -9.00 -8.95
CA TYR A 301 -7.57 -9.34 -7.74
C TYR A 301 -6.54 -10.44 -7.98
N ARG A 302 -6.90 -11.51 -8.72
CA ARG A 302 -5.97 -12.62 -9.05
C ARG A 302 -4.81 -12.18 -9.93
N GLU A 303 -5.03 -11.24 -10.86
CA GLU A 303 -3.97 -10.66 -11.69
C GLU A 303 -2.87 -10.02 -10.83
N PHE A 304 -3.26 -9.37 -9.75
CA PHE A 304 -2.33 -8.75 -8.80
C PHE A 304 -1.85 -9.68 -7.68
N GLY A 305 -2.20 -10.97 -7.72
CA GLY A 305 -1.68 -11.97 -6.79
C GLY A 305 -2.49 -12.15 -5.50
N PHE A 306 -3.64 -11.52 -5.40
CA PHE A 306 -4.61 -11.87 -4.37
C PHE A 306 -5.31 -13.19 -4.71
N ARG A 307 -5.90 -13.83 -3.72
CA ARG A 307 -6.71 -15.05 -3.92
C ARG A 307 -8.16 -14.79 -3.53
N SER A 308 -9.07 -15.49 -4.19
CA SER A 308 -10.49 -15.46 -3.82
C SER A 308 -10.71 -16.08 -2.43
N VAL A 309 -11.71 -15.59 -1.73
CA VAL A 309 -12.14 -16.20 -0.47
C VAL A 309 -12.79 -17.55 -0.80
N SER A 310 -12.37 -18.62 -0.14
CA SER A 310 -13.08 -19.89 -0.22
C SER A 310 -14.50 -19.72 0.32
N LYS A 311 -15.47 -20.17 -0.47
CA LYS A 311 -16.89 -20.20 -0.07
C LYS A 311 -17.10 -21.16 1.09
#